data_7abb88c67e30d411e1ae179edf0837e5
#
_entry.id   7abb88c67e30d411e1ae179edf0837e5
#
_cell.length_a   1.000
_cell.length_b   1.000
_cell.length_c   1.000
_cell.angle_alpha   90.00
_cell.angle_beta   90.00
_cell.angle_gamma   90.00
#
_symmetry.space_group_name_H-M   'P 1'
#
loop_
_entity.id
_entity.type
_entity.pdbx_description
1 polymer ?
#
loop_
_entity_poly.entity_id
_entity_poly.type
_entity_poly.pdbx_seq_one_letter_code
_entity_poly.pdbx_strand_id
1 'polypeptide(L)'
;MSQKTALISGITGQDGYYLAKYLLQKNYVVFGIVSGQNNAKLKKIQVELPTVKILQGDLQDSHSLLRALTESNPDEVYNLAAISFVGVSWTQPEKVAEVTGLGVLKFLEAVRHFQKTSSKLIKFYQASSSEMFGKVRETPQNELTPFYPRSPYGVAKVFGHNIAVNYRESFGLYTVSGILFNHESPIRGEEFVTRKVTKAVANIKSGKQKTLELGNLTSKRDWGFAGDFVIGMHQMMQQDTPEDYILATGISHSIMELCEIAFGVVKLNWKDFTVVDSNLVRPAEVDLLIGDYSKANSRFGWEPSVDFEKLIEMMVLNDLEILEK
;
A
#
# COMPACT_ATOMS: atom_id res chain seq x y z
N MET A 1 -15.86 26.91 1.63
CA MET A 1 -14.80 26.27 2.45
C MET A 1 -13.48 26.46 1.74
N SER A 2 -12.38 26.73 2.44
CA SER A 2 -11.05 26.81 1.83
C SER A 2 -10.66 25.42 1.27
N GLN A 3 -9.92 25.39 0.18
CA GLN A 3 -9.38 24.18 -0.42
C GLN A 3 -8.41 23.51 0.57
N LYS A 4 -8.62 22.22 0.87
CA LYS A 4 -7.71 21.45 1.74
C LYS A 4 -6.41 21.11 1.03
N THR A 5 -5.34 20.99 1.81
CA THR A 5 -4.02 20.59 1.33
C THR A 5 -3.64 19.23 1.90
N ALA A 6 -3.18 18.31 1.04
CA ALA A 6 -2.67 16.99 1.41
C ALA A 6 -1.18 16.86 1.08
N LEU A 7 -0.41 16.27 2.00
CA LEU A 7 0.99 15.89 1.79
C LEU A 7 1.09 14.36 1.80
N ILE A 8 1.62 13.77 0.72
CA ILE A 8 1.71 12.33 0.52
C ILE A 8 3.18 11.91 0.45
N SER A 9 3.67 11.12 1.40
CA SER A 9 4.92 10.39 1.23
C SER A 9 4.68 9.12 0.42
N GLY A 10 5.65 8.70 -0.40
CA GLY A 10 5.45 7.55 -1.30
C GLY A 10 4.54 7.84 -2.50
N ILE A 11 4.47 9.10 -2.92
CA ILE A 11 3.64 9.57 -4.04
C ILE A 11 3.84 8.79 -5.35
N THR A 12 5.05 8.27 -5.59
CA THR A 12 5.41 7.49 -6.79
C THR A 12 5.05 6.01 -6.70
N GLY A 13 4.54 5.55 -5.55
CA GLY A 13 3.99 4.21 -5.37
C GLY A 13 2.58 4.09 -5.94
N GLN A 14 2.06 2.84 -5.99
CA GLN A 14 0.69 2.56 -6.43
C GLN A 14 -0.33 3.41 -5.67
N ASP A 15 -0.33 3.32 -4.34
CA ASP A 15 -1.32 3.98 -3.50
C ASP A 15 -1.16 5.51 -3.54
N GLY A 16 0.08 6.00 -3.59
CA GLY A 16 0.37 7.42 -3.73
C GLY A 16 -0.24 8.01 -5.01
N TYR A 17 -0.10 7.29 -6.13
CA TYR A 17 -0.69 7.69 -7.41
C TYR A 17 -2.23 7.71 -7.36
N TYR A 18 -2.86 6.61 -6.90
CA TYR A 18 -4.33 6.53 -6.82
C TYR A 18 -4.91 7.54 -5.83
N LEU A 19 -4.27 7.71 -4.68
CA LEU A 19 -4.69 8.69 -3.68
C LEU A 19 -4.56 10.12 -4.20
N ALA A 20 -3.44 10.47 -4.83
CA ALA A 20 -3.27 11.80 -5.43
C ALA A 20 -4.35 12.09 -6.48
N LYS A 21 -4.61 11.13 -7.38
CA LYS A 21 -5.67 11.24 -8.38
C LYS A 21 -7.05 11.46 -7.74
N TYR A 22 -7.37 10.69 -6.70
CA TYR A 22 -8.62 10.80 -5.97
C TYR A 22 -8.76 12.14 -5.25
N LEU A 23 -7.72 12.59 -4.53
CA LEU A 23 -7.73 13.86 -3.82
C LEU A 23 -7.83 15.08 -4.74
N LEU A 24 -7.20 15.04 -5.91
CA LEU A 24 -7.38 16.08 -6.93
C LEU A 24 -8.83 16.17 -7.41
N GLN A 25 -9.52 15.03 -7.60
CA GLN A 25 -10.96 15.00 -7.92
C GLN A 25 -11.83 15.56 -6.78
N LYS A 26 -11.35 15.48 -5.55
CA LYS A 26 -11.98 16.08 -4.35
C LYS A 26 -11.57 17.56 -4.13
N ASN A 27 -10.91 18.18 -5.09
CA ASN A 27 -10.47 19.57 -5.06
C ASN A 27 -9.44 19.86 -3.94
N TYR A 28 -8.53 18.92 -3.66
CA TYR A 28 -7.37 19.16 -2.78
C TYR A 28 -6.22 19.78 -3.56
N VAL A 29 -5.39 20.58 -2.86
CA VAL A 29 -4.01 20.84 -3.30
C VAL A 29 -3.16 19.67 -2.83
N VAL A 30 -2.48 18.99 -3.75
CA VAL A 30 -1.71 17.79 -3.44
C VAL A 30 -0.23 18.05 -3.58
N PHE A 31 0.51 17.76 -2.51
CA PHE A 31 1.97 17.72 -2.48
C PHE A 31 2.44 16.27 -2.33
N GLY A 32 3.51 15.92 -3.03
CA GLY A 32 4.12 14.59 -2.95
C GLY A 32 5.58 14.66 -2.52
N ILE A 33 5.97 13.88 -1.51
CA ILE A 33 7.38 13.72 -1.10
C ILE A 33 8.03 12.63 -1.94
N VAL A 34 9.21 12.92 -2.48
CA VAL A 34 10.07 11.97 -3.18
C VAL A 34 11.49 12.01 -2.62
N SER A 35 12.12 10.83 -2.48
CA SER A 35 13.54 10.69 -2.20
C SER A 35 14.29 10.47 -3.52
N GLY A 36 15.13 11.43 -3.94
CA GLY A 36 15.90 11.36 -5.19
C GLY A 36 15.21 12.00 -6.41
N GLN A 37 16.01 12.28 -7.44
CA GLN A 37 15.62 13.19 -8.54
C GLN A 37 15.21 12.51 -9.85
N ASN A 38 15.56 11.25 -10.10
CA ASN A 38 15.40 10.65 -11.43
C ASN A 38 14.82 9.22 -11.36
N ASN A 39 13.50 9.10 -11.30
CA ASN A 39 12.89 7.81 -11.57
C ASN A 39 11.73 7.93 -12.59
N ALA A 40 11.52 6.87 -13.37
CA ALA A 40 10.45 6.82 -14.36
C ALA A 40 9.05 6.99 -13.73
N LYS A 41 8.88 6.56 -12.48
CA LYS A 41 7.62 6.70 -11.73
C LYS A 41 7.30 8.16 -11.42
N LEU A 42 8.33 9.00 -11.15
CA LEU A 42 8.14 10.44 -10.95
C LEU A 42 7.70 11.12 -12.25
N LYS A 43 8.31 10.76 -13.39
CA LYS A 43 7.89 11.28 -14.70
C LYS A 43 6.42 10.97 -14.99
N LYS A 44 5.96 9.76 -14.65
CA LYS A 44 4.54 9.39 -14.79
C LYS A 44 3.64 10.32 -13.98
N ILE A 45 3.95 10.59 -12.70
CA ILE A 45 3.19 11.55 -11.87
C ILE A 45 3.14 12.93 -12.54
N GLN A 46 4.28 13.45 -13.00
CA GLN A 46 4.37 14.77 -13.61
C GLN A 46 3.57 14.90 -14.92
N VAL A 47 3.46 13.83 -15.69
CA VAL A 47 2.69 13.80 -16.94
C VAL A 47 1.20 13.60 -16.70
N GLU A 48 0.83 12.63 -15.86
CA GLU A 48 -0.57 12.25 -15.67
C GLU A 48 -1.31 13.07 -14.59
N LEU A 49 -0.57 13.62 -13.62
CA LEU A 49 -1.08 14.44 -12.52
C LEU A 49 -0.30 15.77 -12.40
N PRO A 50 -0.28 16.62 -13.45
CA PRO A 50 0.61 17.77 -13.54
C PRO A 50 0.40 18.85 -12.48
N THR A 51 -0.73 18.85 -11.79
CA THR A 51 -1.04 19.78 -10.68
C THR A 51 -0.47 19.33 -9.34
N VAL A 52 0.06 18.09 -9.22
CA VAL A 52 0.74 17.63 -8.02
C VAL A 52 2.08 18.35 -7.87
N LYS A 53 2.29 18.95 -6.71
CA LYS A 53 3.54 19.64 -6.37
C LYS A 53 4.51 18.68 -5.73
N ILE A 54 5.72 18.56 -6.27
CA ILE A 54 6.73 17.61 -5.79
C ILE A 54 7.73 18.30 -4.87
N LEU A 55 7.91 17.71 -3.68
CA LEU A 55 8.88 18.13 -2.67
C LEU A 55 9.95 17.04 -2.48
N GLN A 56 11.18 17.46 -2.25
CA GLN A 56 12.27 16.56 -1.90
C GLN A 56 12.23 16.27 -0.41
N GLY A 57 12.27 14.98 -0.04
CA GLY A 57 12.32 14.55 1.34
C GLY A 57 12.53 13.04 1.47
N ASP A 58 13.05 12.63 2.60
CA ASP A 58 13.33 11.22 2.91
C ASP A 58 12.83 10.90 4.32
N LEU A 59 12.19 9.74 4.52
CA LEU A 59 11.75 9.28 5.84
C LEU A 59 12.91 9.11 6.82
N GLN A 60 14.14 8.96 6.33
CA GLN A 60 15.34 8.89 7.16
C GLN A 60 15.88 10.26 7.60
N ASP A 61 15.39 11.36 7.01
CA ASP A 61 15.82 12.73 7.30
C ASP A 61 14.67 13.58 7.86
N SER A 62 14.63 13.73 9.19
CA SER A 62 13.63 14.54 9.91
C SER A 62 13.61 16.00 9.48
N HIS A 63 14.73 16.59 9.08
CA HIS A 63 14.81 17.97 8.63
C HIS A 63 14.11 18.15 7.28
N SER A 64 14.28 17.20 6.35
CA SER A 64 13.61 17.22 5.08
C SER A 64 12.08 17.07 5.22
N LEU A 65 11.62 16.23 6.17
CA LEU A 65 10.21 16.07 6.49
C LEU A 65 9.60 17.35 7.07
N LEU A 66 10.30 17.99 8.01
CA LEU A 66 9.85 19.26 8.58
C LEU A 66 9.78 20.38 7.53
N ARG A 67 10.77 20.45 6.62
CA ARG A 67 10.75 21.37 5.50
C ARG A 67 9.54 21.12 4.59
N ALA A 68 9.26 19.87 4.25
CA ALA A 68 8.10 19.51 3.43
C ALA A 68 6.78 19.90 4.09
N LEU A 69 6.64 19.72 5.42
CA LEU A 69 5.48 20.19 6.19
C LEU A 69 5.38 21.73 6.15
N THR A 70 6.48 22.45 6.33
CA THR A 70 6.50 23.92 6.32
C THR A 70 6.11 24.46 4.95
N GLU A 71 6.63 23.89 3.87
CA GLU A 71 6.38 24.33 2.51
C GLU A 71 4.96 24.02 2.03
N SER A 72 4.45 22.82 2.35
CA SER A 72 3.11 22.40 1.95
C SER A 72 2.01 22.94 2.85
N ASN A 73 2.31 23.24 4.11
CA ASN A 73 1.34 23.64 5.15
C ASN A 73 0.06 22.78 5.12
N PRO A 74 0.16 21.44 5.26
CA PRO A 74 -0.93 20.52 4.95
C PRO A 74 -2.02 20.52 6.04
N ASP A 75 -3.25 20.16 5.65
CA ASP A 75 -4.32 19.79 6.57
C ASP A 75 -4.27 18.28 6.88
N GLU A 76 -3.81 17.49 5.89
CA GLU A 76 -3.77 16.04 5.97
C GLU A 76 -2.41 15.54 5.47
N VAL A 77 -1.80 14.62 6.21
CA VAL A 77 -0.56 13.93 5.84
C VAL A 77 -0.86 12.45 5.67
N TYR A 78 -0.48 11.89 4.52
CA TYR A 78 -0.61 10.47 4.23
C TYR A 78 0.77 9.84 4.12
N ASN A 79 1.15 9.05 5.13
CA ASN A 79 2.42 8.34 5.17
C ASN A 79 2.29 6.96 4.51
N LEU A 80 2.54 6.91 3.19
CA LEU A 80 2.48 5.69 2.38
C LEU A 80 3.87 5.15 2.04
N ALA A 81 4.94 5.94 2.26
CA ALA A 81 6.30 5.54 1.93
C ALA A 81 6.78 4.39 2.82
N ALA A 82 7.29 3.35 2.20
CA ALA A 82 7.88 2.18 2.83
C ALA A 82 8.72 1.39 1.84
N ILE A 83 9.60 0.53 2.32
CA ILE A 83 10.14 -0.57 1.53
C ILE A 83 9.16 -1.73 1.68
N SER A 84 8.20 -1.83 0.75
CA SER A 84 7.00 -2.67 0.91
C SER A 84 7.12 -4.10 0.37
N PHE A 85 8.16 -4.40 -0.44
CA PHE A 85 8.39 -5.75 -0.93
C PHE A 85 8.99 -6.62 0.18
N VAL A 86 8.20 -7.55 0.70
CA VAL A 86 8.57 -8.40 1.85
C VAL A 86 9.86 -9.17 1.59
N GLY A 87 10.10 -9.63 0.34
CA GLY A 87 11.32 -10.36 -0.03
C GLY A 87 12.60 -9.61 0.27
N VAL A 88 12.65 -8.30 0.02
CA VAL A 88 13.82 -7.44 0.32
C VAL A 88 14.11 -7.36 1.82
N SER A 89 13.11 -7.49 2.68
CA SER A 89 13.33 -7.41 4.14
C SER A 89 14.21 -8.51 4.70
N TRP A 90 14.35 -9.65 3.99
CA TRP A 90 15.24 -10.73 4.39
C TRP A 90 16.71 -10.46 4.05
N THR A 91 16.96 -9.64 3.03
CA THR A 91 18.32 -9.30 2.59
C THR A 91 18.79 -7.93 3.08
N GLN A 92 17.87 -7.02 3.39
CA GLN A 92 18.15 -5.66 3.86
C GLN A 92 17.29 -5.30 5.09
N PRO A 93 17.32 -6.10 6.19
CA PRO A 93 16.42 -5.91 7.34
C PRO A 93 16.63 -4.57 8.04
N GLU A 94 17.87 -4.12 8.21
CA GLU A 94 18.20 -2.84 8.84
C GLU A 94 17.59 -1.67 8.08
N LYS A 95 17.80 -1.63 6.77
CA LYS A 95 17.24 -0.57 5.90
C LYS A 95 15.71 -0.55 5.93
N VAL A 96 15.09 -1.72 5.96
CA VAL A 96 13.63 -1.83 6.08
C VAL A 96 13.16 -1.34 7.44
N ALA A 97 13.84 -1.67 8.54
CA ALA A 97 13.55 -1.16 9.88
C ALA A 97 13.68 0.37 9.96
N GLU A 98 14.76 0.93 9.41
CA GLU A 98 14.99 2.37 9.38
C GLU A 98 13.93 3.13 8.59
N VAL A 99 13.63 2.72 7.37
CA VAL A 99 12.69 3.43 6.49
C VAL A 99 11.25 3.16 6.91
N THR A 100 10.87 1.89 7.08
CA THR A 100 9.46 1.47 7.25
C THR A 100 9.00 1.57 8.72
N GLY A 101 9.94 1.43 9.68
CA GLY A 101 9.68 1.55 11.12
C GLY A 101 10.05 2.94 11.65
N LEU A 102 11.34 3.21 11.80
CA LEU A 102 11.84 4.47 12.38
C LEU A 102 11.45 5.70 11.57
N GLY A 103 11.27 5.57 10.26
CA GLY A 103 10.76 6.64 9.40
C GLY A 103 9.39 7.17 9.84
N VAL A 104 8.51 6.30 10.36
CA VAL A 104 7.21 6.72 10.90
C VAL A 104 7.41 7.60 12.15
N LEU A 105 8.26 7.18 13.08
CA LEU A 105 8.58 7.98 14.27
C LEU A 105 9.15 9.34 13.90
N LYS A 106 10.09 9.40 12.96
CA LYS A 106 10.68 10.65 12.48
C LYS A 106 9.62 11.59 11.87
N PHE A 107 8.68 11.03 11.12
CA PHE A 107 7.62 11.85 10.52
C PHE A 107 6.62 12.34 11.57
N LEU A 108 6.24 11.52 12.53
CA LEU A 108 5.39 11.93 13.66
C LEU A 108 6.04 13.03 14.50
N GLU A 109 7.34 12.94 14.78
CA GLU A 109 8.08 14.00 15.47
C GLU A 109 8.11 15.30 14.65
N ALA A 110 8.32 15.22 13.35
CA ALA A 110 8.25 16.39 12.47
C ALA A 110 6.84 17.03 12.50
N VAL A 111 5.77 16.23 12.44
CA VAL A 111 4.38 16.71 12.55
C VAL A 111 4.14 17.35 13.92
N ARG A 112 4.54 16.69 15.01
CA ARG A 112 4.40 17.22 16.38
C ARG A 112 5.11 18.55 16.54
N HIS A 113 6.34 18.66 16.04
CA HIS A 113 7.09 19.91 16.06
C HIS A 113 6.41 21.01 15.24
N PHE A 114 5.99 20.70 14.02
CA PHE A 114 5.28 21.63 13.14
C PHE A 114 3.99 22.14 13.78
N GLN A 115 3.16 21.27 14.35
CA GLN A 115 1.92 21.67 15.03
C GLN A 115 2.19 22.63 16.21
N LYS A 116 3.26 22.36 16.98
CA LYS A 116 3.66 23.21 18.10
C LYS A 116 4.09 24.62 17.66
N THR A 117 4.76 24.73 16.53
CA THR A 117 5.31 26.00 16.03
C THR A 117 4.32 26.79 15.17
N SER A 118 3.44 26.13 14.42
CA SER A 118 2.48 26.75 13.51
C SER A 118 1.09 26.94 14.12
N SER A 119 0.80 26.29 15.25
CA SER A 119 -0.54 26.18 15.85
C SER A 119 -1.59 25.56 14.91
N LYS A 120 -1.17 24.93 13.81
CA LYS A 120 -2.05 24.26 12.86
C LYS A 120 -2.18 22.77 13.21
N LEU A 121 -3.41 22.30 13.38
CA LEU A 121 -3.70 20.87 13.55
C LEU A 121 -3.57 20.15 12.21
N ILE A 122 -2.86 19.02 12.23
CA ILE A 122 -2.68 18.13 11.08
C ILE A 122 -3.32 16.78 11.41
N LYS A 123 -4.08 16.23 10.48
CA LYS A 123 -4.48 14.83 10.51
C LYS A 123 -3.41 13.98 9.85
N PHE A 124 -3.00 12.88 10.50
CA PHE A 124 -1.94 12.01 10.02
C PHE A 124 -2.46 10.59 9.78
N TYR A 125 -2.35 10.12 8.55
CA TYR A 125 -2.65 8.75 8.17
C TYR A 125 -1.36 7.91 8.11
N GLN A 126 -1.37 6.75 8.77
CA GLN A 126 -0.30 5.75 8.71
C GLN A 126 -0.76 4.53 7.93
N ALA A 127 -0.05 4.20 6.84
CA ALA A 127 -0.25 2.94 6.15
C ALA A 127 0.34 1.79 6.96
N SER A 128 -0.51 1.05 7.63
CA SER A 128 -0.20 -0.22 8.29
C SER A 128 -0.42 -1.39 7.31
N SER A 129 -0.29 -2.64 7.74
CA SER A 129 -0.28 -3.79 6.84
C SER A 129 -0.82 -5.05 7.51
N SER A 130 -1.54 -5.88 6.76
CA SER A 130 -1.95 -7.22 7.18
C SER A 130 -0.77 -8.16 7.48
N GLU A 131 0.43 -7.89 6.94
CA GLU A 131 1.66 -8.63 7.27
C GLU A 131 2.06 -8.52 8.77
N MET A 132 1.47 -7.57 9.51
CA MET A 132 1.61 -7.48 10.97
C MET A 132 0.97 -8.67 11.69
N PHE A 133 -0.12 -9.21 11.17
CA PHE A 133 -0.79 -10.38 11.76
C PHE A 133 0.06 -11.66 11.63
N GLY A 134 0.77 -11.83 10.52
CA GLY A 134 1.76 -12.87 10.32
C GLY A 134 1.24 -14.29 10.56
N LYS A 135 1.66 -14.95 11.67
CA LYS A 135 1.10 -16.22 12.09
C LYS A 135 -0.23 -15.98 12.80
N VAL A 136 -1.30 -15.91 12.01
CA VAL A 136 -2.64 -15.56 12.48
C VAL A 136 -3.14 -16.50 13.58
N ARG A 137 -3.82 -15.95 14.57
CA ARG A 137 -4.40 -16.68 15.69
C ARG A 137 -5.92 -16.84 15.58
N GLU A 138 -6.53 -16.01 14.73
CA GLU A 138 -7.96 -16.02 14.45
C GLU A 138 -8.23 -15.56 13.02
N THR A 139 -9.38 -15.91 12.46
CA THR A 139 -9.80 -15.60 11.10
C THR A 139 -11.31 -15.36 11.08
N PRO A 140 -11.80 -14.29 10.45
CA PRO A 140 -11.01 -13.20 9.84
C PRO A 140 -10.29 -12.35 10.90
N GLN A 141 -9.23 -11.62 10.48
CA GLN A 141 -8.53 -10.68 11.36
C GLN A 141 -9.31 -9.36 11.44
N ASN A 142 -9.40 -8.82 12.66
CA ASN A 142 -9.99 -7.51 12.95
C ASN A 142 -8.98 -6.61 13.69
N GLU A 143 -9.37 -5.39 14.04
CA GLU A 143 -8.49 -4.39 14.67
C GLU A 143 -8.00 -4.79 16.06
N LEU A 144 -8.61 -5.80 16.70
CA LEU A 144 -8.24 -6.33 18.01
C LEU A 144 -7.38 -7.59 17.92
N THR A 145 -7.24 -8.18 16.73
CA THR A 145 -6.44 -9.39 16.51
C THR A 145 -4.98 -9.14 16.85
N PRO A 146 -4.34 -9.94 17.70
CA PRO A 146 -2.94 -9.77 18.09
C PRO A 146 -1.98 -9.92 16.91
N PHE A 147 -0.98 -9.04 16.82
CA PHE A 147 0.08 -9.12 15.82
C PHE A 147 1.10 -10.20 16.17
N TYR A 148 1.51 -10.98 15.16
CA TYR A 148 2.58 -11.98 15.25
C TYR A 148 3.36 -12.01 13.92
N PRO A 149 4.11 -10.92 13.58
CA PRO A 149 4.74 -10.77 12.27
C PRO A 149 5.73 -11.91 11.96
N ARG A 150 5.83 -12.27 10.68
CA ARG A 150 6.66 -13.38 10.18
C ARG A 150 7.81 -12.90 9.28
N SER A 151 8.01 -11.58 9.17
CA SER A 151 9.07 -10.99 8.37
C SER A 151 9.63 -9.73 9.03
N PRO A 152 10.88 -9.32 8.75
CA PRO A 152 11.42 -8.03 9.19
C PRO A 152 10.54 -6.85 8.76
N TYR A 153 9.94 -6.92 7.57
CA TYR A 153 8.95 -5.94 7.12
C TYR A 153 7.72 -5.87 8.04
N GLY A 154 7.13 -7.03 8.37
CA GLY A 154 5.99 -7.09 9.29
C GLY A 154 6.33 -6.51 10.67
N VAL A 155 7.53 -6.82 11.21
CA VAL A 155 8.02 -6.24 12.48
C VAL A 155 8.16 -4.72 12.38
N ALA A 156 8.73 -4.19 11.30
CA ALA A 156 8.85 -2.76 11.08
C ALA A 156 7.48 -2.07 10.97
N LYS A 157 6.50 -2.72 10.34
CA LYS A 157 5.11 -2.22 10.27
C LYS A 157 4.41 -2.24 11.64
N VAL A 158 4.63 -3.25 12.48
CA VAL A 158 4.13 -3.29 13.87
C VAL A 158 4.71 -2.12 14.67
N PHE A 159 6.01 -1.84 14.55
CA PHE A 159 6.61 -0.67 15.19
C PHE A 159 5.94 0.63 14.71
N GLY A 160 5.83 0.83 13.38
CA GLY A 160 5.23 2.05 12.81
C GLY A 160 3.76 2.22 13.20
N HIS A 161 2.98 1.14 13.28
CA HIS A 161 1.60 1.15 13.74
C HIS A 161 1.50 1.55 15.22
N ASN A 162 2.22 0.84 16.10
CA ASN A 162 2.16 1.09 17.54
C ASN A 162 2.68 2.48 17.92
N ILE A 163 3.68 3.01 17.22
CA ILE A 163 4.16 4.37 17.50
C ILE A 163 3.12 5.43 17.07
N ALA A 164 2.36 5.19 15.99
CA ALA A 164 1.27 6.08 15.61
C ALA A 164 0.15 6.06 16.68
N VAL A 165 -0.22 4.88 17.19
CA VAL A 165 -1.17 4.75 18.32
C VAL A 165 -0.65 5.46 19.57
N ASN A 166 0.63 5.24 19.93
CA ASN A 166 1.24 5.90 21.08
C ASN A 166 1.21 7.43 20.98
N TYR A 167 1.48 7.99 19.80
CA TYR A 167 1.45 9.44 19.58
C TYR A 167 0.03 10.01 19.65
N ARG A 168 -0.98 9.24 19.23
CA ARG A 168 -2.39 9.59 19.43
C ARG A 168 -2.73 9.69 20.92
N GLU A 169 -2.37 8.68 21.70
CA GLU A 169 -2.74 8.55 23.11
C GLU A 169 -1.90 9.47 24.02
N SER A 170 -0.60 9.57 23.77
CA SER A 170 0.32 10.31 24.64
C SER A 170 0.38 11.81 24.36
N PHE A 171 0.22 12.22 23.09
CA PHE A 171 0.37 13.61 22.67
C PHE A 171 -0.89 14.23 22.07
N GLY A 172 -1.98 13.47 21.97
CA GLY A 172 -3.24 13.95 21.37
C GLY A 172 -3.14 14.27 19.88
N LEU A 173 -2.14 13.69 19.18
CA LEU A 173 -2.06 13.86 17.73
C LEU A 173 -3.23 13.12 17.06
N TYR A 174 -3.83 13.74 16.06
CA TYR A 174 -4.79 13.04 15.23
C TYR A 174 -4.05 12.07 14.31
N THR A 175 -3.89 10.81 14.73
CA THR A 175 -3.28 9.74 13.94
C THR A 175 -4.26 8.60 13.70
N VAL A 176 -4.39 8.17 12.45
CA VAL A 176 -5.23 7.07 12.00
C VAL A 176 -4.36 6.04 11.30
N SER A 177 -4.51 4.76 11.64
CA SER A 177 -3.80 3.70 10.93
C SER A 177 -4.77 2.85 10.10
N GLY A 178 -4.53 2.77 8.79
CA GLY A 178 -5.20 1.79 7.93
C GLY A 178 -4.43 0.48 7.90
N ILE A 179 -5.00 -0.59 8.46
CA ILE A 179 -4.45 -1.95 8.36
C ILE A 179 -4.88 -2.52 7.03
N LEU A 180 -4.02 -2.35 6.02
CA LEU A 180 -4.33 -2.68 4.65
C LEU A 180 -4.02 -4.14 4.34
N PHE A 181 -5.02 -4.86 3.83
CA PHE A 181 -4.81 -6.15 3.20
C PHE A 181 -4.22 -5.96 1.80
N ASN A 182 -3.86 -7.04 1.13
CA ASN A 182 -3.22 -6.91 -0.18
C ASN A 182 -4.15 -6.18 -1.15
N HIS A 183 -3.62 -5.19 -1.83
CA HIS A 183 -4.39 -4.42 -2.81
C HIS A 183 -3.53 -4.11 -4.03
N GLU A 184 -4.12 -4.30 -5.16
CA GLU A 184 -3.45 -4.42 -6.43
C GLU A 184 -4.05 -3.47 -7.47
N SER A 185 -3.31 -3.27 -8.56
CA SER A 185 -3.78 -2.49 -9.70
C SER A 185 -2.90 -2.73 -10.92
N PRO A 186 -3.30 -2.22 -12.11
CA PRO A 186 -2.47 -2.23 -13.30
C PRO A 186 -1.08 -1.59 -13.16
N ILE A 187 -0.86 -0.77 -12.14
CA ILE A 187 0.45 -0.12 -11.87
C ILE A 187 1.18 -0.71 -10.66
N ARG A 188 0.77 -1.87 -10.17
CA ARG A 188 1.48 -2.60 -9.11
C ARG A 188 2.93 -2.85 -9.50
N GLY A 189 3.86 -2.86 -8.55
CA GLY A 189 5.26 -3.23 -8.79
C GLY A 189 5.40 -4.66 -9.32
N GLU A 190 6.31 -4.86 -10.27
CA GLU A 190 6.49 -6.16 -10.94
C GLU A 190 7.04 -7.26 -10.03
N GLU A 191 7.64 -6.87 -8.91
CA GLU A 191 8.13 -7.75 -7.86
C GLU A 191 7.02 -8.45 -7.06
N PHE A 192 5.78 -7.94 -7.12
CA PHE A 192 4.64 -8.54 -6.44
C PHE A 192 3.99 -9.64 -7.26
N VAL A 193 3.56 -10.71 -6.58
CA VAL A 193 3.11 -11.95 -7.24
C VAL A 193 1.97 -11.73 -8.23
N THR A 194 1.01 -10.89 -7.93
CA THR A 194 -0.10 -10.57 -8.82
C THR A 194 0.39 -9.97 -10.13
N ARG A 195 1.24 -8.93 -10.06
CA ARG A 195 1.80 -8.30 -11.25
C ARG A 195 2.80 -9.21 -11.98
N LYS A 196 3.58 -10.02 -11.24
CA LYS A 196 4.46 -11.03 -11.83
C LYS A 196 3.65 -12.00 -12.70
N VAL A 197 2.49 -12.46 -12.22
CA VAL A 197 1.61 -13.38 -12.96
C VAL A 197 1.01 -12.68 -14.17
N THR A 198 0.36 -11.51 -14.01
CA THR A 198 -0.35 -10.84 -15.12
C THR A 198 0.61 -10.43 -16.24
N LYS A 199 1.80 -9.92 -15.89
CA LYS A 199 2.85 -9.59 -16.87
C LYS A 199 3.38 -10.83 -17.59
N ALA A 200 3.60 -11.94 -16.86
CA ALA A 200 4.03 -13.20 -17.48
C ALA A 200 2.97 -13.74 -18.45
N VAL A 201 1.69 -13.67 -18.08
CA VAL A 201 0.56 -14.06 -18.96
C VAL A 201 0.57 -13.26 -20.25
N ALA A 202 0.72 -11.93 -20.18
CA ALA A 202 0.80 -11.07 -21.35
C ALA A 202 2.03 -11.41 -22.24
N ASN A 203 3.21 -11.63 -21.62
CA ASN A 203 4.42 -12.01 -22.33
C ASN A 203 4.30 -13.40 -22.96
N ILE A 204 3.69 -14.38 -22.30
CA ILE A 204 3.47 -15.73 -22.83
C ILE A 204 2.51 -15.67 -24.01
N LYS A 205 1.42 -14.93 -23.89
CA LYS A 205 0.46 -14.73 -24.97
C LYS A 205 1.08 -14.12 -26.22
N SER A 206 2.02 -13.20 -26.04
CA SER A 206 2.75 -12.54 -27.14
C SER A 206 4.00 -13.32 -27.61
N GLY A 207 4.27 -14.51 -27.06
CA GLY A 207 5.42 -15.34 -27.43
C GLY A 207 6.79 -14.84 -26.91
N LYS A 208 6.80 -13.83 -26.04
CA LYS A 208 8.03 -13.22 -25.46
C LYS A 208 8.57 -14.00 -24.26
N GLN A 209 7.76 -14.86 -23.65
CA GLN A 209 8.12 -15.69 -22.48
C GLN A 209 7.55 -17.10 -22.67
N LYS A 210 8.23 -18.13 -22.15
CA LYS A 210 7.80 -19.53 -22.28
C LYS A 210 7.16 -20.07 -21.01
N THR A 211 7.67 -19.69 -19.84
CA THR A 211 7.24 -20.23 -18.54
C THR A 211 7.13 -19.15 -17.49
N LEU A 212 6.26 -19.38 -16.50
CA LEU A 212 6.12 -18.59 -15.28
C LEU A 212 6.58 -19.42 -14.08
N GLU A 213 7.62 -18.96 -13.39
CA GLU A 213 8.15 -19.61 -12.20
C GLU A 213 7.52 -19.00 -10.94
N LEU A 214 6.91 -19.83 -10.09
CA LEU A 214 6.27 -19.45 -8.84
C LEU A 214 6.72 -20.37 -7.70
N GLY A 215 6.64 -19.88 -6.47
CA GLY A 215 6.86 -20.68 -5.26
C GLY A 215 5.61 -21.46 -4.84
N ASN A 216 5.11 -21.19 -3.64
CA ASN A 216 3.93 -21.86 -3.09
C ASN A 216 2.63 -21.39 -3.77
N LEU A 217 1.94 -22.29 -4.48
CA LEU A 217 0.67 -21.99 -5.16
C LEU A 217 -0.56 -22.02 -4.23
N THR A 218 -0.43 -22.58 -3.03
CA THR A 218 -1.55 -22.79 -2.10
C THR A 218 -1.73 -21.66 -1.10
N SER A 219 -0.75 -20.77 -0.96
CA SER A 219 -0.85 -19.59 -0.08
C SER A 219 -2.03 -18.72 -0.49
N LYS A 220 -2.82 -18.30 0.51
CA LYS A 220 -4.04 -17.50 0.28
C LYS A 220 -3.87 -16.08 0.79
N ARG A 221 -4.38 -15.12 0.02
CA ARG A 221 -4.41 -13.70 0.39
C ARG A 221 -5.77 -13.10 0.05
N ASP A 222 -6.15 -12.12 0.82
CA ASP A 222 -7.25 -11.21 0.52
C ASP A 222 -6.69 -10.10 -0.37
N TRP A 223 -7.12 -10.07 -1.64
CA TRP A 223 -6.68 -9.10 -2.64
C TRP A 223 -7.81 -8.19 -3.08
N GLY A 224 -7.67 -6.88 -2.89
CA GLY A 224 -8.61 -5.87 -3.36
C GLY A 224 -8.00 -4.92 -4.39
N PHE A 225 -8.81 -3.99 -4.87
CA PHE A 225 -8.40 -2.95 -5.82
C PHE A 225 -7.85 -1.71 -5.09
N ALA A 226 -6.65 -1.27 -5.43
CA ALA A 226 -6.01 -0.11 -4.79
C ALA A 226 -6.84 1.18 -4.86
N GLY A 227 -7.64 1.35 -5.92
CA GLY A 227 -8.55 2.48 -6.07
C GLY A 227 -9.62 2.54 -4.97
N ASP A 228 -10.15 1.39 -4.53
CA ASP A 228 -11.10 1.33 -3.42
C ASP A 228 -10.42 1.63 -2.09
N PHE A 229 -9.20 1.13 -1.90
CA PHE A 229 -8.44 1.33 -0.65
C PHE A 229 -8.10 2.80 -0.39
N VAL A 230 -7.72 3.56 -1.41
CA VAL A 230 -7.42 5.00 -1.21
C VAL A 230 -8.67 5.82 -0.86
N ILE A 231 -9.85 5.39 -1.30
CA ILE A 231 -11.13 5.98 -0.87
C ILE A 231 -11.30 5.75 0.64
N GLY A 232 -11.08 4.54 1.12
CA GLY A 232 -11.11 4.21 2.56
C GLY A 232 -10.08 5.01 3.36
N MET A 233 -8.84 5.13 2.88
CA MET A 233 -7.81 5.97 3.51
C MET A 233 -8.28 7.41 3.72
N HIS A 234 -8.89 8.00 2.70
CA HIS A 234 -9.44 9.35 2.80
C HIS A 234 -10.64 9.40 3.77
N GLN A 235 -11.57 8.44 3.70
CA GLN A 235 -12.74 8.41 4.57
C GLN A 235 -12.38 8.29 6.05
N MET A 236 -11.35 7.49 6.41
CA MET A 236 -10.80 7.41 7.77
C MET A 236 -10.35 8.78 8.28
N MET A 237 -9.73 9.58 7.42
CA MET A 237 -9.23 10.91 7.75
C MET A 237 -10.35 11.97 7.91
N GLN A 238 -11.58 11.67 7.47
CA GLN A 238 -12.72 12.57 7.62
C GLN A 238 -13.49 12.33 8.93
N GLN A 239 -13.16 11.29 9.71
CA GLN A 239 -13.81 11.01 10.98
C GLN A 239 -13.44 12.06 12.03
N ASP A 240 -14.33 12.28 13.01
CA ASP A 240 -14.08 13.22 14.12
C ASP A 240 -13.07 12.64 15.13
N THR A 241 -13.15 11.34 15.38
CA THR A 241 -12.27 10.62 16.31
C THR A 241 -11.28 9.75 15.52
N PRO A 242 -9.96 9.89 15.79
CA PRO A 242 -8.97 9.07 15.14
C PRO A 242 -8.99 7.64 15.70
N GLU A 243 -9.18 6.66 14.84
CA GLU A 243 -9.15 5.24 15.17
C GLU A 243 -8.41 4.45 14.07
N ASP A 244 -8.10 3.17 14.34
CA ASP A 244 -7.50 2.29 13.35
C ASP A 244 -8.59 1.44 12.68
N TYR A 245 -8.41 1.17 11.38
CA TYR A 245 -9.40 0.46 10.56
C TYR A 245 -8.72 -0.56 9.64
N ILE A 246 -9.38 -1.69 9.44
CA ILE A 246 -9.03 -2.66 8.40
C ILE A 246 -9.71 -2.27 7.09
N LEU A 247 -8.93 -2.33 6.00
CA LEU A 247 -9.45 -2.37 4.63
C LEU A 247 -9.06 -3.71 4.01
N ALA A 248 -10.06 -4.47 3.60
CA ALA A 248 -9.96 -5.82 3.06
C ALA A 248 -11.17 -6.14 2.19
N THR A 249 -11.14 -7.24 1.45
CA THR A 249 -12.33 -7.70 0.72
C THR A 249 -13.16 -8.72 1.53
N GLY A 250 -12.55 -9.32 2.56
CA GLY A 250 -13.16 -10.40 3.33
C GLY A 250 -13.15 -11.76 2.61
N ILE A 251 -12.51 -11.83 1.44
CA ILE A 251 -12.43 -13.04 0.62
C ILE A 251 -10.96 -13.32 0.30
N SER A 252 -10.53 -14.56 0.50
CA SER A 252 -9.15 -14.96 0.18
C SER A 252 -9.11 -15.84 -1.05
N HIS A 253 -8.10 -15.61 -1.89
CA HIS A 253 -7.82 -16.39 -3.07
C HIS A 253 -6.41 -16.98 -3.00
N SER A 254 -6.21 -18.15 -3.59
CA SER A 254 -4.89 -18.79 -3.71
C SER A 254 -4.11 -18.23 -4.91
N ILE A 255 -2.80 -18.45 -4.91
CA ILE A 255 -1.95 -18.15 -6.09
C ILE A 255 -2.37 -19.03 -7.28
N MET A 256 -2.87 -20.23 -7.01
CA MET A 256 -3.40 -21.10 -8.06
C MET A 256 -4.63 -20.49 -8.73
N GLU A 257 -5.61 -19.99 -7.97
CA GLU A 257 -6.79 -19.28 -8.49
C GLU A 257 -6.38 -18.02 -9.27
N LEU A 258 -5.39 -17.26 -8.76
CA LEU A 258 -4.82 -16.12 -9.49
C LEU A 258 -4.31 -16.54 -10.88
N CYS A 259 -3.55 -17.65 -10.97
CA CYS A 259 -3.07 -18.17 -12.25
C CYS A 259 -4.22 -18.61 -13.16
N GLU A 260 -5.21 -19.33 -12.62
CA GLU A 260 -6.37 -19.80 -13.37
C GLU A 260 -7.13 -18.64 -14.02
N ILE A 261 -7.44 -17.60 -13.25
CA ILE A 261 -8.12 -16.41 -13.75
C ILE A 261 -7.27 -15.68 -14.79
N ALA A 262 -6.01 -15.37 -14.45
CA ALA A 262 -5.13 -14.57 -15.32
C ALA A 262 -4.89 -15.24 -16.69
N PHE A 263 -4.61 -16.54 -16.72
CA PHE A 263 -4.45 -17.28 -17.97
C PHE A 263 -5.79 -17.46 -18.71
N GLY A 264 -6.89 -17.57 -17.97
CA GLY A 264 -8.25 -17.63 -18.53
C GLY A 264 -8.60 -16.41 -19.37
N VAL A 265 -8.19 -15.20 -18.99
CA VAL A 265 -8.39 -13.93 -19.74
C VAL A 265 -7.85 -14.05 -21.17
N VAL A 266 -6.72 -14.73 -21.36
CA VAL A 266 -6.08 -14.90 -22.67
C VAL A 266 -6.38 -16.26 -23.34
N LYS A 267 -7.29 -17.06 -22.75
CA LYS A 267 -7.69 -18.38 -23.21
C LYS A 267 -6.52 -19.38 -23.30
N LEU A 268 -5.64 -19.37 -22.29
CA LEU A 268 -4.56 -20.33 -22.10
C LEU A 268 -4.79 -21.15 -20.83
N ASN A 269 -4.26 -22.38 -20.79
CA ASN A 269 -4.26 -23.20 -19.60
C ASN A 269 -2.99 -22.93 -18.78
N TRP A 270 -3.11 -22.39 -17.57
CA TRP A 270 -1.98 -22.03 -16.73
C TRP A 270 -1.01 -23.20 -16.43
N LYS A 271 -1.53 -24.46 -16.38
CA LYS A 271 -0.72 -25.66 -16.09
C LYS A 271 0.34 -25.94 -17.15
N ASP A 272 0.12 -25.47 -18.38
CA ASP A 272 1.05 -25.69 -19.49
C ASP A 272 2.26 -24.73 -19.43
N PHE A 273 2.18 -23.68 -18.63
CA PHE A 273 3.17 -22.59 -18.59
C PHE A 273 3.75 -22.33 -17.20
N THR A 274 3.16 -22.85 -16.12
CA THR A 274 3.60 -22.57 -14.76
C THR A 274 4.50 -23.66 -14.22
N VAL A 275 5.66 -23.26 -13.69
CA VAL A 275 6.64 -24.12 -13.04
C VAL A 275 6.76 -23.73 -11.57
N VAL A 276 6.71 -24.72 -10.68
CA VAL A 276 6.92 -24.49 -9.24
C VAL A 276 8.42 -24.59 -8.94
N ASP A 277 8.98 -23.49 -8.39
CA ASP A 277 10.37 -23.44 -7.94
C ASP A 277 10.43 -23.29 -6.41
N SER A 278 10.97 -24.29 -5.73
CA SER A 278 11.12 -24.30 -4.27
C SER A 278 12.04 -23.20 -3.74
N ASN A 279 12.96 -22.68 -4.54
CA ASN A 279 13.85 -21.58 -4.15
C ASN A 279 13.10 -20.24 -3.98
N LEU A 280 11.88 -20.14 -4.52
CA LEU A 280 11.01 -18.96 -4.38
C LEU A 280 10.09 -19.01 -3.15
N VAL A 281 10.18 -20.06 -2.34
CA VAL A 281 9.43 -20.19 -1.10
C VAL A 281 10.10 -19.33 -0.02
N ARG A 282 9.31 -18.58 0.74
CA ARG A 282 9.81 -17.68 1.82
C ARG A 282 10.30 -18.49 3.02
N PRO A 283 11.32 -18.02 3.77
CA PRO A 283 11.82 -18.69 4.98
C PRO A 283 10.75 -18.87 6.06
N ALA A 284 9.79 -17.94 6.14
CA ALA A 284 8.64 -18.02 7.05
C ALA A 284 7.38 -17.59 6.29
N GLU A 285 6.63 -18.56 5.83
CA GLU A 285 5.41 -18.33 5.05
C GLU A 285 4.27 -17.86 5.95
N VAL A 286 3.37 -17.08 5.35
CA VAL A 286 2.08 -16.72 5.92
C VAL A 286 1.02 -17.43 5.08
N ASP A 287 0.32 -18.39 5.68
CA ASP A 287 -0.56 -19.30 4.93
C ASP A 287 -1.87 -18.62 4.52
N LEU A 288 -2.44 -17.81 5.42
CA LEU A 288 -3.77 -17.23 5.24
C LEU A 288 -3.84 -15.83 5.86
N LEU A 289 -4.32 -14.86 5.08
CA LEU A 289 -4.76 -13.55 5.58
C LEU A 289 -6.14 -13.24 4.98
N ILE A 290 -7.12 -12.96 5.86
CA ILE A 290 -8.49 -12.52 5.49
C ILE A 290 -8.89 -11.43 6.47
N GLY A 291 -9.25 -10.24 5.98
CA GLY A 291 -9.61 -9.11 6.84
C GLY A 291 -11.11 -9.00 7.09
N ASP A 292 -11.48 -8.53 8.26
CA ASP A 292 -12.82 -8.10 8.60
C ASP A 292 -12.90 -6.56 8.49
N TYR A 293 -13.53 -6.05 7.46
CA TYR A 293 -13.72 -4.62 7.24
C TYR A 293 -15.02 -4.06 7.83
N SER A 294 -15.74 -4.83 8.66
CA SER A 294 -17.03 -4.47 9.22
C SER A 294 -17.01 -3.13 9.98
N LYS A 295 -15.88 -2.81 10.66
CA LYS A 295 -15.71 -1.53 11.34
C LYS A 295 -15.70 -0.37 10.34
N ALA A 296 -14.93 -0.46 9.27
CA ALA A 296 -14.88 0.57 8.23
C ALA A 296 -16.23 0.74 7.54
N ASN A 297 -16.92 -0.37 7.23
CA ASN A 297 -18.25 -0.35 6.65
C ASN A 297 -19.28 0.34 7.59
N SER A 298 -19.34 -0.07 8.86
CA SER A 298 -20.30 0.47 9.81
C SER A 298 -20.06 1.96 10.17
N ARG A 299 -18.80 2.41 10.16
CA ARG A 299 -18.44 3.78 10.54
C ARG A 299 -18.60 4.80 9.41
N PHE A 300 -18.25 4.44 8.19
CA PHE A 300 -18.25 5.36 7.06
C PHE A 300 -18.67 4.74 5.72
N GLY A 301 -19.31 3.55 5.75
CA GLY A 301 -19.91 2.93 4.57
C GLY A 301 -18.91 2.43 3.54
N TRP A 302 -17.65 2.20 3.93
CA TRP A 302 -16.66 1.70 3.00
C TRP A 302 -16.86 0.21 2.72
N GLU A 303 -16.81 -0.15 1.43
CA GLU A 303 -16.82 -1.53 0.95
C GLU A 303 -16.01 -1.65 -0.34
N PRO A 304 -15.41 -2.81 -0.64
CA PRO A 304 -14.72 -3.04 -1.90
C PRO A 304 -15.72 -3.05 -3.06
N SER A 305 -15.40 -2.37 -4.17
CA SER A 305 -16.30 -2.26 -5.33
C SER A 305 -15.86 -3.14 -6.50
N VAL A 306 -14.63 -3.64 -6.49
CA VAL A 306 -14.06 -4.46 -7.56
C VAL A 306 -13.78 -5.85 -7.00
N ASP A 307 -14.38 -6.88 -7.61
CA ASP A 307 -14.11 -8.27 -7.29
C ASP A 307 -12.72 -8.74 -7.81
N PHE A 308 -12.31 -9.91 -7.36
CA PHE A 308 -10.97 -10.43 -7.66
C PHE A 308 -10.80 -10.75 -9.15
N GLU A 309 -11.80 -11.37 -9.79
CA GLU A 309 -11.78 -11.71 -11.21
C GLU A 309 -11.61 -10.45 -12.06
N LYS A 310 -12.40 -9.42 -11.77
CA LYS A 310 -12.34 -8.15 -12.49
C LYS A 310 -11.01 -7.44 -12.29
N LEU A 311 -10.47 -7.47 -11.07
CA LEU A 311 -9.16 -6.91 -10.76
C LEU A 311 -8.06 -7.57 -11.61
N ILE A 312 -8.04 -8.90 -11.66
CA ILE A 312 -7.02 -9.63 -12.43
C ILE A 312 -7.20 -9.41 -13.93
N GLU A 313 -8.45 -9.41 -14.42
CA GLU A 313 -8.76 -9.05 -15.82
C GLU A 313 -8.18 -7.67 -16.18
N MET A 314 -8.45 -6.63 -15.37
CA MET A 314 -7.92 -5.28 -15.59
C MET A 314 -6.39 -5.26 -15.66
N MET A 315 -5.72 -6.02 -14.80
CA MET A 315 -4.26 -6.07 -14.76
C MET A 315 -3.69 -6.77 -16.00
N VAL A 316 -4.27 -7.90 -16.42
CA VAL A 316 -3.83 -8.64 -17.62
C VAL A 316 -4.06 -7.80 -18.89
N LEU A 317 -5.22 -7.18 -19.05
CA LEU A 317 -5.53 -6.35 -20.22
C LEU A 317 -4.60 -5.14 -20.32
N ASN A 318 -4.30 -4.49 -19.20
CA ASN A 318 -3.31 -3.40 -19.18
C ASN A 318 -1.90 -3.88 -19.59
N ASP A 319 -1.48 -5.07 -19.13
CA ASP A 319 -0.17 -5.61 -19.49
C ASP A 319 -0.08 -5.98 -20.98
N LEU A 320 -1.18 -6.46 -21.58
CA LEU A 320 -1.28 -6.68 -23.03
C LEU A 320 -1.18 -5.36 -23.80
N GLU A 321 -1.93 -4.33 -23.39
CA GLU A 321 -1.91 -3.01 -24.03
C GLU A 321 -0.51 -2.36 -24.00
N ILE A 322 0.25 -2.54 -22.91
CA ILE A 322 1.64 -2.05 -22.82
C ILE A 322 2.55 -2.75 -23.82
N LEU A 323 2.29 -4.02 -24.15
CA LEU A 323 3.12 -4.79 -25.10
C LEU A 323 2.84 -4.46 -26.57
N GLU A 324 1.67 -3.88 -26.85
CA GLU A 324 1.26 -3.46 -28.21
C GLU A 324 1.76 -2.04 -28.57
N LYS A 325 2.15 -1.25 -27.56
CA LYS A 325 2.74 0.09 -27.72
C LYS A 325 4.26 0.06 -27.88
#